data_5c754e4272696694b08095c17ce25052
#
_entry.id   5c754e4272696694b08095c17ce25052
#
_cell.length_a   1.000
_cell.length_b   1.000
_cell.length_c   1.000
_cell.angle_alpha   90.00
_cell.angle_beta   90.00
_cell.angle_gamma   90.00
#
_symmetry.space_group_name_H-M   'P 1'
#
loop_
_entity.id
_entity.type
_entity.pdbx_description
1 polymer ?
#
loop_
_entity_poly.entity_id
_entity_poly.type
_entity_poly.pdbx_seq_one_letter_code
_entity_poly.pdbx_strand_id
1 'polypeptide(L)'
;ACQANVVLGIGDTNTHVDKNLPGPTDGTLENAKQPEVVADNTVDVVDVMKKIFIMEGNSVATATTKASAKQINGKNNSAYIAALAYDSHIRDIRPDLAGKQTLSTHWVDVVEYGDFKSKSTNQYWLTGKYGGFRVPDGYDPNNTTPLDPSLWRSTADLVNGNAAMPRPDNFYVASDAQKMVDSLTLAFKN
;
A
#
# COMPACT_ATOMS: atom_id res chain seq x y z
N ALA A 1 1.31 26.40 9.48
CA ALA A 1 1.68 25.91 8.14
C ALA A 1 1.50 24.40 8.17
N CYS A 2 0.61 23.87 7.36
CA CYS A 2 0.45 22.42 7.24
C CYS A 2 1.59 21.91 6.37
N GLN A 3 2.55 21.20 6.95
CA GLN A 3 3.56 20.47 6.21
C GLN A 3 2.96 19.14 5.77
N ALA A 4 3.02 18.84 4.47
CA ALA A 4 2.67 17.52 3.98
C ALA A 4 3.73 16.50 4.44
N ASN A 5 3.29 15.39 5.00
CA ASN A 5 4.17 14.28 5.36
C ASN A 5 4.09 13.21 4.26
N VAL A 6 5.22 12.92 3.64
CA VAL A 6 5.29 12.03 2.48
C VAL A 6 6.31 10.93 2.73
N VAL A 7 5.93 9.70 2.37
CA VAL A 7 6.83 8.54 2.24
C VAL A 7 7.01 8.26 0.76
N LEU A 8 8.25 8.22 0.29
CA LEU A 8 8.59 7.75 -1.05
C LEU A 8 9.34 6.43 -0.94
N GLY A 9 8.72 5.36 -1.39
CA GLY A 9 9.33 4.04 -1.49
C GLY A 9 9.83 3.76 -2.90
N ILE A 10 10.94 3.06 -2.99
CA ILE A 10 11.53 2.59 -4.25
C ILE A 10 11.94 1.14 -4.04
N GLY A 11 11.46 0.23 -4.87
CA GLY A 11 11.80 -1.17 -4.78
C GLY A 11 10.97 -2.03 -5.72
N ASP A 12 11.27 -3.33 -5.71
CA ASP A 12 10.55 -4.35 -6.50
C ASP A 12 9.63 -5.19 -5.61
N THR A 13 8.72 -5.94 -6.25
CA THR A 13 7.70 -6.75 -5.56
C THR A 13 8.23 -8.07 -4.99
N ASN A 14 9.51 -8.38 -5.13
CA ASN A 14 10.10 -9.64 -4.72
C ASN A 14 10.71 -9.60 -3.31
N THR A 15 10.07 -8.92 -2.37
CA THR A 15 10.48 -8.89 -0.96
C THR A 15 10.49 -10.30 -0.36
N HIS A 16 11.39 -10.54 0.59
CA HIS A 16 11.59 -11.86 1.18
C HIS A 16 11.18 -11.93 2.65
N VAL A 17 11.19 -10.78 3.37
CA VAL A 17 10.96 -10.71 4.83
C VAL A 17 10.21 -9.42 5.11
N ASP A 18 8.89 -9.48 5.29
CA ASP A 18 8.05 -8.28 5.43
C ASP A 18 6.85 -8.47 6.38
N LYS A 19 6.92 -9.46 7.30
CA LYS A 19 5.80 -9.82 8.19
C LYS A 19 6.05 -9.49 9.66
N ASN A 20 7.20 -8.90 10.01
CA ASN A 20 7.49 -8.44 11.37
C ASN A 20 6.79 -7.11 11.65
N LEU A 21 5.45 -7.15 11.63
CA LEU A 21 4.56 -6.00 11.74
C LEU A 21 3.49 -6.25 12.80
N PRO A 22 2.84 -5.20 13.35
CA PRO A 22 1.78 -5.33 14.33
C PRO A 22 0.59 -6.15 13.81
N GLY A 23 -0.05 -6.91 14.71
CA GLY A 23 -1.15 -7.81 14.38
C GLY A 23 -0.72 -9.27 14.22
N PRO A 24 -1.66 -10.19 13.92
CA PRO A 24 -1.43 -11.63 13.88
C PRO A 24 -0.80 -12.11 12.55
N THR A 25 0.29 -11.46 12.13
CA THR A 25 1.00 -11.84 10.91
C THR A 25 1.70 -13.20 11.08
N ASP A 26 1.69 -14.04 10.03
CA ASP A 26 2.40 -15.30 10.02
C ASP A 26 3.88 -15.11 9.67
N GLY A 27 4.70 -14.98 10.69
CA GLY A 27 6.15 -14.80 10.58
C GLY A 27 6.95 -16.11 10.61
N THR A 28 6.36 -17.26 10.32
CA THR A 28 7.05 -18.58 10.46
C THR A 28 8.30 -18.74 9.60
N LEU A 29 8.47 -17.93 8.57
CA LEU A 29 9.64 -17.94 7.68
C LEU A 29 10.61 -16.78 7.97
N GLU A 30 10.40 -16.07 9.06
CA GLU A 30 11.14 -14.87 9.46
C GLU A 30 11.67 -15.00 10.89
N ASN A 31 12.51 -14.06 11.30
CA ASN A 31 12.91 -13.95 12.70
C ASN A 31 11.70 -13.59 13.57
N ALA A 32 11.77 -13.93 14.86
CA ALA A 32 10.76 -13.54 15.82
C ALA A 32 10.57 -12.00 15.82
N LYS A 33 9.32 -11.58 15.99
CA LYS A 33 8.98 -10.15 16.09
C LYS A 33 9.71 -9.51 17.26
N GLN A 34 10.16 -8.29 17.06
CA GLN A 34 10.75 -7.49 18.12
C GLN A 34 9.69 -7.18 19.20
N PRO A 35 10.09 -7.02 20.48
CA PRO A 35 9.16 -6.74 21.57
C PRO A 35 8.26 -5.51 21.31
N GLU A 36 8.81 -4.48 20.68
CA GLU A 36 8.10 -3.25 20.33
C GLU A 36 6.98 -3.51 19.32
N VAL A 37 7.23 -4.37 18.35
CA VAL A 37 6.22 -4.78 17.34
C VAL A 37 5.12 -5.62 17.99
N VAL A 38 5.48 -6.51 18.92
CA VAL A 38 4.50 -7.32 19.68
C VAL A 38 3.63 -6.45 20.59
N ALA A 39 4.20 -5.41 21.15
CA ALA A 39 3.52 -4.47 22.06
C ALA A 39 2.68 -3.42 21.30
N ASP A 40 2.90 -3.23 19.99
CA ASP A 40 2.18 -2.24 19.20
C ASP A 40 0.76 -2.74 18.88
N ASN A 41 -0.22 -2.10 19.50
CA ASN A 41 -1.64 -2.33 19.29
C ASN A 41 -2.32 -1.19 18.51
N THR A 42 -1.55 -0.31 17.90
CA THR A 42 -2.12 0.85 17.18
C THR A 42 -2.69 0.46 15.83
N VAL A 43 -2.21 -0.61 15.23
CA VAL A 43 -2.70 -1.16 13.96
C VAL A 43 -2.64 -2.69 13.96
N ASP A 44 -3.65 -3.32 13.38
CA ASP A 44 -3.65 -4.74 12.97
C ASP A 44 -3.54 -4.79 11.44
N VAL A 45 -2.34 -5.06 10.94
CA VAL A 45 -2.10 -5.03 9.48
C VAL A 45 -2.86 -6.12 8.74
N VAL A 46 -3.20 -7.23 9.40
CA VAL A 46 -3.98 -8.33 8.80
C VAL A 46 -5.43 -7.90 8.63
N ASP A 47 -6.02 -7.27 9.66
CA ASP A 47 -7.40 -6.76 9.57
C ASP A 47 -7.53 -5.64 8.53
N VAL A 48 -6.59 -4.69 8.54
CA VAL A 48 -6.56 -3.62 7.54
C VAL A 48 -6.38 -4.19 6.13
N MET A 49 -5.50 -5.18 5.94
CA MET A 49 -5.30 -5.81 4.63
C MET A 49 -6.53 -6.56 4.16
N LYS A 50 -7.26 -7.21 5.07
CA LYS A 50 -8.56 -7.83 4.78
C LYS A 50 -9.57 -6.80 4.25
N LYS A 51 -9.68 -5.62 4.90
CA LYS A 51 -10.53 -4.52 4.42
C LYS A 51 -10.14 -4.09 3.01
N ILE A 52 -8.85 -3.89 2.74
CA ILE A 52 -8.33 -3.55 1.41
C ILE A 52 -8.75 -4.61 0.38
N PHE A 53 -8.56 -5.90 0.66
CA PHE A 53 -8.96 -6.95 -0.29
C PHE A 53 -10.47 -6.99 -0.53
N ILE A 54 -11.31 -6.65 0.46
CA ILE A 54 -12.76 -6.53 0.25
C ILE A 54 -13.03 -5.33 -0.68
N MET A 55 -12.41 -4.18 -0.45
CA MET A 55 -12.50 -3.01 -1.33
C MET A 55 -12.02 -3.29 -2.76
N GLU A 56 -11.09 -4.25 -2.94
CA GLU A 56 -10.68 -4.76 -4.25
C GLU A 56 -11.64 -5.80 -4.85
N GLY A 57 -12.83 -5.97 -4.28
CA GLY A 57 -13.91 -6.81 -4.83
C GLY A 57 -13.83 -8.29 -4.42
N ASN A 58 -12.97 -8.66 -3.46
CA ASN A 58 -12.97 -10.03 -2.97
C ASN A 58 -14.12 -10.27 -1.96
N SER A 59 -14.64 -11.50 -1.90
CA SER A 59 -15.53 -11.91 -0.82
C SER A 59 -14.80 -11.85 0.54
N VAL A 60 -15.55 -11.74 1.64
CA VAL A 60 -14.98 -11.72 2.99
C VAL A 60 -14.10 -12.95 3.25
N ALA A 61 -14.54 -14.14 2.83
CA ALA A 61 -13.78 -15.38 2.98
C ALA A 61 -12.44 -15.33 2.21
N THR A 62 -12.49 -14.92 0.94
CA THR A 62 -11.29 -14.77 0.09
C THR A 62 -10.34 -13.72 0.65
N ALA A 63 -10.87 -12.57 1.08
CA ALA A 63 -10.08 -11.49 1.65
C ALA A 63 -9.38 -11.92 2.96
N THR A 64 -10.06 -12.68 3.81
CA THR A 64 -9.48 -13.24 5.03
C THR A 64 -8.32 -14.18 4.72
N THR A 65 -8.49 -15.10 3.76
CA THR A 65 -7.42 -16.01 3.33
C THR A 65 -6.22 -15.26 2.75
N LYS A 66 -6.49 -14.28 1.87
CA LYS A 66 -5.42 -13.47 1.25
C LYS A 66 -4.66 -12.61 2.26
N ALA A 67 -5.37 -12.01 3.22
CA ALA A 67 -4.76 -11.17 4.25
C ALA A 67 -3.84 -11.97 5.18
N SER A 68 -4.15 -13.24 5.42
CA SER A 68 -3.33 -14.15 6.25
C SER A 68 -2.32 -14.96 5.45
N ALA A 69 -2.22 -14.74 4.13
CA ALA A 69 -1.35 -15.55 3.28
C ALA A 69 0.14 -15.29 3.59
N LYS A 70 0.90 -16.39 3.65
CA LYS A 70 2.37 -16.33 3.81
C LYS A 70 3.07 -15.71 2.60
N GLN A 71 2.43 -15.79 1.44
CA GLN A 71 2.99 -15.37 0.15
C GLN A 71 1.86 -14.85 -0.73
N ILE A 72 2.10 -13.75 -1.44
CA ILE A 72 1.14 -13.18 -2.39
C ILE A 72 1.54 -13.33 -3.86
N ASN A 73 2.81 -13.56 -4.15
CA ASN A 73 3.31 -13.70 -5.53
C ASN A 73 4.42 -14.75 -5.67
N GLY A 74 4.41 -15.80 -4.85
CA GLY A 74 5.38 -16.90 -4.92
C GLY A 74 6.70 -16.66 -4.17
N LYS A 75 6.83 -15.55 -3.45
CA LYS A 75 7.93 -15.23 -2.54
C LYS A 75 7.38 -15.15 -1.11
N ASN A 76 8.26 -15.11 -0.11
CA ASN A 76 7.89 -14.94 1.30
C ASN A 76 7.50 -13.49 1.60
N ASN A 77 6.63 -12.92 0.79
CA ASN A 77 6.19 -11.54 0.88
C ASN A 77 4.70 -11.44 1.16
N SER A 78 4.31 -10.28 1.68
CA SER A 78 2.92 -9.94 1.99
C SER A 78 2.49 -8.66 1.26
N ALA A 79 1.25 -8.23 1.48
CA ALA A 79 0.78 -6.91 1.07
C ALA A 79 0.69 -5.93 2.25
N TYR A 80 1.25 -6.24 3.40
CA TYR A 80 1.06 -5.46 4.63
C TYR A 80 1.59 -4.03 4.56
N ILE A 81 2.53 -3.73 3.66
CA ILE A 81 2.92 -2.35 3.40
C ILE A 81 1.74 -1.49 2.94
N ALA A 82 0.80 -2.05 2.17
CA ALA A 82 -0.42 -1.34 1.77
C ALA A 82 -1.35 -1.09 2.97
N ALA A 83 -1.39 -2.01 3.94
CA ALA A 83 -2.14 -1.81 5.17
C ALA A 83 -1.57 -0.67 6.01
N LEU A 84 -0.26 -0.60 6.18
CA LEU A 84 0.41 0.49 6.89
C LEU A 84 0.21 1.83 6.17
N ALA A 85 0.34 1.84 4.84
CA ALA A 85 0.13 3.04 4.03
C ALA A 85 -1.32 3.55 4.16
N TYR A 86 -2.32 2.66 4.09
CA TYR A 86 -3.72 3.01 4.27
C TYR A 86 -3.99 3.55 5.68
N ASP A 87 -3.57 2.83 6.72
CA ASP A 87 -3.80 3.25 8.10
C ASP A 87 -3.19 4.62 8.40
N SER A 88 -1.91 4.83 8.04
CA SER A 88 -1.23 6.11 8.26
C SER A 88 -1.77 7.24 7.39
N HIS A 89 -2.47 6.93 6.29
CA HIS A 89 -3.09 7.92 5.42
C HIS A 89 -4.44 8.42 5.94
N ILE A 90 -5.19 7.56 6.64
CA ILE A 90 -6.55 7.91 7.10
C ILE A 90 -6.63 8.17 8.60
N ARG A 91 -5.68 7.67 9.40
CA ARG A 91 -5.63 7.85 10.86
C ARG A 91 -4.74 9.05 11.22
N ASP A 92 -5.07 9.72 12.33
CA ASP A 92 -4.13 10.64 12.96
C ASP A 92 -3.01 9.85 13.63
N ILE A 93 -1.80 9.92 13.08
CA ILE A 93 -0.63 9.20 13.60
C ILE A 93 0.08 9.94 14.75
N ARG A 94 -0.32 11.19 15.03
CA ARG A 94 0.24 12.01 16.10
C ARG A 94 -0.87 12.77 16.84
N PRO A 95 -1.76 12.04 17.54
CA PRO A 95 -2.89 12.66 18.25
C PRO A 95 -2.46 13.56 19.42
N ASP A 96 -1.16 13.52 19.77
CA ASP A 96 -0.55 14.44 20.73
C ASP A 96 -0.29 15.85 20.17
N LEU A 97 -0.37 16.02 18.85
CA LEU A 97 -0.20 17.31 18.17
C LEU A 97 -1.54 17.89 17.73
N ALA A 98 -1.58 19.22 17.60
CA ALA A 98 -2.78 19.91 17.12
C ALA A 98 -3.01 19.63 15.61
N GLY A 99 -4.26 19.31 15.26
CA GLY A 99 -4.67 18.95 13.90
C GLY A 99 -4.41 17.48 13.58
N LYS A 100 -4.93 17.00 12.46
CA LYS A 100 -4.79 15.64 12.03
C LYS A 100 -3.47 15.46 11.26
N GLN A 101 -2.61 14.57 11.73
CA GLN A 101 -1.33 14.24 11.11
C GLN A 101 -1.45 12.92 10.35
N THR A 102 -1.32 12.96 9.02
CA THR A 102 -1.37 11.78 8.17
C THR A 102 -0.15 11.69 7.27
N LEU A 103 0.09 10.52 6.66
CA LEU A 103 1.13 10.30 5.66
C LEU A 103 0.50 10.08 4.29
N SER A 104 1.14 10.58 3.25
CA SER A 104 0.89 10.19 1.87
C SER A 104 2.04 9.29 1.40
N THR A 105 1.72 8.14 0.82
CA THR A 105 2.73 7.18 0.38
C THR A 105 2.77 7.13 -1.14
N HIS A 106 3.96 7.35 -1.70
CA HIS A 106 4.27 7.19 -3.12
C HIS A 106 5.18 5.99 -3.31
N TRP A 107 5.02 5.24 -4.40
CA TRP A 107 5.88 4.10 -4.67
C TRP A 107 6.35 4.06 -6.12
N VAL A 108 7.66 3.81 -6.28
CA VAL A 108 8.29 3.54 -7.57
C VAL A 108 8.66 2.05 -7.63
N ASP A 109 7.97 1.29 -8.47
CA ASP A 109 8.25 -0.12 -8.73
C ASP A 109 9.36 -0.22 -9.79
N VAL A 110 10.49 -0.81 -9.43
CA VAL A 110 11.65 -0.94 -10.32
C VAL A 110 11.59 -2.17 -11.22
N VAL A 111 10.54 -2.98 -11.11
CA VAL A 111 10.26 -4.13 -12.00
C VAL A 111 11.45 -5.07 -12.14
N GLU A 112 11.87 -5.66 -11.03
CA GLU A 112 12.97 -6.63 -11.03
C GLU A 112 12.72 -7.76 -12.06
N TYR A 113 13.72 -8.11 -12.83
CA TYR A 113 13.68 -9.11 -13.91
C TYR A 113 12.66 -8.83 -15.01
N GLY A 114 12.14 -7.59 -15.12
CA GLY A 114 11.13 -7.24 -16.12
C GLY A 114 9.75 -7.88 -15.88
N ASP A 115 9.55 -8.56 -14.76
CA ASP A 115 8.30 -9.26 -14.42
C ASP A 115 7.37 -8.36 -13.63
N PHE A 116 6.48 -7.67 -14.34
CA PHE A 116 5.48 -6.79 -13.75
C PHE A 116 4.31 -7.60 -13.18
N LYS A 117 4.13 -7.56 -11.87
CA LYS A 117 3.02 -8.27 -11.21
C LYS A 117 1.68 -7.56 -11.44
N SER A 118 0.61 -8.35 -11.57
CA SER A 118 -0.75 -7.82 -11.68
C SER A 118 -1.16 -7.08 -10.39
N LYS A 119 -2.14 -6.17 -10.48
CA LYS A 119 -2.64 -5.40 -9.32
C LYS A 119 -3.04 -6.28 -8.13
N SER A 120 -3.54 -7.49 -8.38
CA SER A 120 -3.99 -8.41 -7.31
C SER A 120 -2.84 -9.02 -6.51
N THR A 121 -1.61 -8.96 -7.02
CA THR A 121 -0.39 -9.50 -6.41
C THR A 121 0.73 -8.46 -6.30
N ASN A 122 0.46 -7.21 -6.63
CA ASN A 122 1.41 -6.11 -6.53
C ASN A 122 1.11 -5.27 -5.27
N GLN A 123 1.85 -5.55 -4.19
CA GLN A 123 1.71 -4.83 -2.93
C GLN A 123 1.93 -3.32 -3.09
N TYR A 124 2.77 -2.89 -4.01
CA TYR A 124 3.10 -1.48 -4.20
C TYR A 124 2.06 -0.71 -5.02
N TRP A 125 1.38 -1.40 -5.96
CA TRP A 125 0.20 -0.83 -6.60
C TRP A 125 -0.90 -0.55 -5.56
N LEU A 126 -1.13 -1.50 -4.65
CA LEU A 126 -2.05 -1.32 -3.52
C LEU A 126 -1.58 -0.19 -2.58
N THR A 127 -0.27 -0.12 -2.30
CA THR A 127 0.32 0.94 -1.47
C THR A 127 0.09 2.32 -2.06
N GLY A 128 0.36 2.51 -3.35
CA GLY A 128 0.12 3.80 -4.02
C GLY A 128 -1.36 4.17 -4.08
N LYS A 129 -2.26 3.19 -4.27
CA LYS A 129 -3.70 3.43 -4.27
C LYS A 129 -4.22 3.83 -2.89
N TYR A 130 -3.94 3.02 -1.87
CA TYR A 130 -4.53 3.16 -0.54
C TYR A 130 -3.77 4.14 0.36
N GLY A 131 -2.49 4.38 0.10
CA GLY A 131 -1.70 5.38 0.80
C GLY A 131 -1.70 6.76 0.15
N GLY A 132 -2.45 6.95 -0.94
CA GLY A 132 -2.45 8.22 -1.68
C GLY A 132 -3.81 8.70 -2.20
N PHE A 133 -4.91 7.99 -1.93
CA PHE A 133 -6.22 8.42 -2.41
C PHE A 133 -6.69 9.70 -1.70
N ARG A 134 -7.50 10.51 -2.38
CA ARG A 134 -8.12 11.68 -1.77
C ARG A 134 -9.18 11.22 -0.77
N VAL A 135 -8.90 11.39 0.51
CA VAL A 135 -9.81 11.01 1.60
C VAL A 135 -11.00 11.98 1.65
N PRO A 136 -12.24 11.51 1.42
CA PRO A 136 -13.41 12.36 1.53
C PRO A 136 -13.66 12.85 2.97
N ASP A 137 -14.32 14.00 3.11
CA ASP A 137 -14.78 14.45 4.42
C ASP A 137 -15.73 13.41 5.04
N GLY A 138 -15.54 13.10 6.31
CA GLY A 138 -16.33 12.09 7.02
C GLY A 138 -16.06 10.65 6.58
N TYR A 139 -14.94 10.38 5.94
CA TYR A 139 -14.55 9.02 5.54
C TYR A 139 -14.53 8.07 6.74
N ASP A 140 -15.25 6.95 6.61
CA ASP A 140 -15.26 5.90 7.63
C ASP A 140 -14.07 4.94 7.45
N PRO A 141 -13.14 4.86 8.42
CA PRO A 141 -12.01 3.92 8.38
C PRO A 141 -12.41 2.43 8.31
N ASN A 142 -13.66 2.12 8.63
CA ASN A 142 -14.21 0.75 8.55
C ASN A 142 -14.89 0.47 7.20
N ASN A 143 -14.85 1.42 6.27
CA ASN A 143 -15.43 1.23 4.95
C ASN A 143 -14.80 0.02 4.23
N THR A 144 -15.66 -0.79 3.63
CA THR A 144 -15.28 -1.93 2.78
C THR A 144 -15.84 -1.82 1.37
N THR A 145 -16.50 -0.70 1.06
CA THR A 145 -16.96 -0.40 -0.31
C THR A 145 -15.76 -0.02 -1.18
N PRO A 146 -15.69 -0.49 -2.42
CA PRO A 146 -14.64 -0.08 -3.35
C PRO A 146 -14.51 1.43 -3.45
N LEU A 147 -13.27 1.94 -3.44
CA LEU A 147 -13.04 3.37 -3.63
C LEU A 147 -13.46 3.81 -5.04
N ASP A 148 -14.16 4.93 -5.12
CA ASP A 148 -14.45 5.56 -6.41
C ASP A 148 -13.14 5.84 -7.15
N PRO A 149 -13.02 5.49 -8.44
CA PRO A 149 -11.79 5.71 -9.22
C PRO A 149 -11.30 7.16 -9.19
N SER A 150 -12.18 8.14 -9.14
CA SER A 150 -11.80 9.56 -9.10
C SER A 150 -11.06 9.96 -7.81
N LEU A 151 -11.08 9.13 -6.78
CA LEU A 151 -10.38 9.39 -5.51
C LEU A 151 -8.89 9.03 -5.57
N TRP A 152 -8.49 8.11 -6.45
CA TRP A 152 -7.14 7.56 -6.45
C TRP A 152 -6.43 7.61 -7.81
N ARG A 153 -7.13 8.07 -8.86
CA ARG A 153 -6.55 8.29 -10.19
C ARG A 153 -7.15 9.56 -10.81
N SER A 154 -6.30 10.51 -11.12
CA SER A 154 -6.69 11.78 -11.77
C SER A 154 -6.59 11.70 -13.29
N THR A 155 -5.91 10.68 -13.83
CA THR A 155 -5.70 10.49 -15.26
C THR A 155 -6.24 9.13 -15.72
N ALA A 156 -6.35 8.94 -17.04
CA ALA A 156 -6.67 7.65 -17.64
C ALA A 156 -5.45 6.72 -17.81
N ASP A 157 -4.32 7.07 -17.20
CA ASP A 157 -3.07 6.33 -17.33
C ASP A 157 -3.22 4.87 -16.91
N LEU A 158 -2.50 4.03 -17.62
CA LEU A 158 -2.44 2.59 -17.39
C LEU A 158 -0.99 2.19 -17.06
N VAL A 159 -0.84 1.23 -16.16
CA VAL A 159 0.48 0.66 -15.90
C VAL A 159 0.90 -0.15 -17.13
N ASN A 160 2.01 0.25 -17.75
CA ASN A 160 2.54 -0.38 -18.97
C ASN A 160 1.48 -0.60 -20.08
N GLY A 161 0.51 0.30 -20.20
CA GLY A 161 -0.59 0.18 -21.19
C GLY A 161 -1.59 -0.95 -20.92
N ASN A 162 -1.51 -1.59 -19.75
CA ASN A 162 -2.41 -2.70 -19.40
C ASN A 162 -3.77 -2.19 -18.91
N ALA A 163 -4.83 -2.39 -19.71
CA ALA A 163 -6.19 -1.97 -19.38
C ALA A 163 -6.73 -2.54 -18.04
N ALA A 164 -6.24 -3.70 -17.61
CA ALA A 164 -6.59 -4.27 -16.31
C ALA A 164 -5.88 -3.61 -15.12
N MET A 165 -4.91 -2.71 -15.40
CA MET A 165 -4.11 -2.03 -14.38
C MET A 165 -4.16 -0.51 -14.55
N PRO A 166 -5.26 0.14 -14.19
CA PRO A 166 -5.27 1.60 -14.08
C PRO A 166 -4.22 2.05 -13.06
N ARG A 167 -3.50 3.11 -13.39
CA ARG A 167 -2.40 3.62 -12.55
C ARG A 167 -2.94 4.51 -11.43
N PRO A 168 -2.70 4.17 -10.16
CA PRO A 168 -2.90 5.12 -9.06
C PRO A 168 -1.97 6.33 -9.19
N ASP A 169 -2.41 7.51 -8.76
CA ASP A 169 -1.62 8.72 -8.86
C ASP A 169 -0.27 8.62 -8.13
N ASN A 170 -0.23 7.89 -7.02
CA ASN A 170 0.96 7.69 -6.20
C ASN A 170 1.75 6.41 -6.54
N PHE A 171 1.48 5.76 -7.68
CA PHE A 171 2.21 4.59 -8.13
C PHE A 171 2.91 4.83 -9.46
N TYR A 172 4.19 4.50 -9.53
CA TYR A 172 5.05 4.72 -10.69
C TYR A 172 5.79 3.43 -11.05
N VAL A 173 6.21 3.31 -12.30
CA VAL A 173 7.00 2.17 -12.80
C VAL A 173 8.27 2.68 -13.43
N ALA A 174 9.40 2.16 -13.00
CA ALA A 174 10.74 2.56 -13.46
C ALA A 174 11.55 1.33 -13.88
N SER A 175 11.26 0.80 -15.06
CA SER A 175 11.99 -0.35 -15.63
C SER A 175 13.38 -0.02 -16.17
N ASP A 176 13.75 1.27 -16.21
CA ASP A 176 15.05 1.77 -16.67
C ASP A 176 15.37 3.13 -16.02
N ALA A 177 16.60 3.59 -16.20
CA ALA A 177 17.10 4.81 -15.55
C ALA A 177 16.29 6.06 -15.93
N GLN A 178 15.86 6.20 -17.19
CA GLN A 178 15.09 7.37 -17.60
C GLN A 178 13.70 7.35 -16.96
N LYS A 179 13.02 6.21 -16.96
CA LYS A 179 11.72 6.07 -16.26
C LYS A 179 11.82 6.29 -14.76
N MET A 180 12.96 5.96 -14.15
CA MET A 180 13.22 6.29 -12.75
C MET A 180 13.23 7.80 -12.53
N VAL A 181 13.99 8.55 -13.34
CA VAL A 181 14.05 10.01 -13.27
C VAL A 181 12.69 10.65 -13.51
N ASP A 182 11.95 10.16 -14.51
CA ASP A 182 10.62 10.66 -14.85
C ASP A 182 9.62 10.39 -13.69
N SER A 183 9.67 9.20 -13.12
CA SER A 183 8.82 8.79 -11.99
C SER A 183 9.09 9.64 -10.74
N LEU A 184 10.35 9.85 -10.40
CA LEU A 184 10.74 10.72 -9.28
C LEU A 184 10.32 12.17 -9.52
N THR A 185 10.53 12.67 -10.73
CA THR A 185 10.11 14.03 -11.10
C THR A 185 8.60 14.22 -10.95
N LEU A 186 7.83 13.22 -11.33
CA LEU A 186 6.37 13.25 -11.18
C LEU A 186 5.95 13.15 -9.71
N ALA A 187 6.58 12.28 -8.93
CA ALA A 187 6.30 12.13 -7.50
C ALA A 187 6.56 13.41 -6.70
N PHE A 188 7.58 14.19 -7.07
CA PHE A 188 7.90 15.47 -6.41
C PHE A 188 7.07 16.67 -6.90
N LYS A 189 6.26 16.50 -7.95
CA LYS A 189 5.35 17.54 -8.44
C LYS A 189 3.96 17.46 -7.84
N ASN A 190 3.59 16.32 -7.29
CA ASN A 190 2.29 16.05 -6.66
C ASN A 190 2.37 16.24 -5.15
#